data_50277363ed258e41faca319175c0af37
#
_entry.id   50277363ed258e41faca319175c0af37
#
_cell.length_a   1.000
_cell.length_b   1.000
_cell.length_c   1.000
_cell.angle_alpha   90.00
_cell.angle_beta   90.00
_cell.angle_gamma   90.00
#
_symmetry.space_group_name_H-M   'P 1'
#
loop_
_entity.id
_entity.type
_entity.pdbx_description
1 polymer ?
#
loop_
_entity_poly.entity_id
_entity_poly.type
_entity_poly.pdbx_seq_one_letter_code
_entity_poly.pdbx_strand_id
1 'polypeptide(L)'
;MANKTLSEKIWERHVVRDGGSDEPDLLYIDLHLVHEVTSPQAFDGLRLNGRPVRRPDLTLATEDHNVPTDTLEQPVKDPISRKQLETLRENCAEFGIRLHPMGDPGQGIVHVIGPEQGLTLSLIHISEPTRPY
;
A
#
# COMPACT_ATOMS: atom_id res chain seq x y z
N MET A 1 7.36 -18.00 30.44
CA MET A 1 6.88 -17.61 29.08
C MET A 1 8.12 -17.35 28.24
N ALA A 2 8.24 -17.94 27.05
CA ALA A 2 9.37 -17.66 26.17
C ALA A 2 9.33 -16.19 25.73
N ASN A 3 10.50 -15.55 25.67
CA ASN A 3 10.61 -14.19 25.16
C ASN A 3 10.34 -14.19 23.65
N LYS A 4 9.29 -13.49 23.21
CA LYS A 4 8.91 -13.35 21.81
C LYS A 4 9.62 -12.16 21.17
N THR A 5 10.03 -12.32 19.93
CA THR A 5 10.51 -11.22 19.09
C THR A 5 9.38 -10.22 18.82
N LEU A 6 9.72 -9.02 18.33
CA LEU A 6 8.73 -8.03 17.94
C LEU A 6 7.82 -8.57 16.82
N SER A 7 8.41 -9.26 15.85
CA SER A 7 7.67 -9.89 14.72
C SER A 7 6.64 -10.90 15.24
N GLU A 8 7.01 -11.81 16.13
CA GLU A 8 6.08 -12.79 16.69
C GLU A 8 4.93 -12.11 17.44
N LYS A 9 5.22 -11.05 18.22
CA LYS A 9 4.19 -10.30 18.93
C LYS A 9 3.18 -9.63 18.02
N ILE A 10 3.64 -9.12 16.87
CA ILE A 10 2.77 -8.47 15.90
C ILE A 10 1.98 -9.52 15.12
N TRP A 11 2.65 -10.57 14.65
CA TRP A 11 1.99 -11.68 13.99
C TRP A 11 0.79 -12.17 14.79
N GLU A 12 1.01 -12.53 16.05
CA GLU A 12 -0.04 -13.02 16.94
C GLU A 12 -1.22 -12.06 17.13
N ARG A 13 -0.96 -10.75 17.10
CA ARG A 13 -2.03 -9.74 17.20
C ARG A 13 -2.88 -9.64 15.93
N HIS A 14 -2.35 -10.10 14.79
CA HIS A 14 -3.02 -10.05 13.50
C HIS A 14 -3.64 -11.38 13.09
N VAL A 15 -3.30 -12.48 13.77
CA VAL A 15 -3.90 -13.78 13.49
C VAL A 15 -5.38 -13.76 13.85
N VAL A 16 -6.23 -13.93 12.84
CA VAL A 16 -7.68 -14.07 13.00
C VAL A 16 -8.04 -15.55 13.15
N ARG A 17 -7.34 -16.41 12.43
CA ARG A 17 -7.47 -17.87 12.50
C ARG A 17 -6.09 -18.49 12.30
N ASP A 18 -5.71 -19.32 13.24
CA ASP A 18 -4.53 -20.17 13.15
C ASP A 18 -4.79 -21.32 12.16
N GLY A 19 -3.91 -21.49 11.18
CA GLY A 19 -3.99 -22.58 10.18
C GLY A 19 -3.44 -23.91 10.68
N GLY A 20 -2.71 -23.92 11.77
CA GLY A 20 -2.05 -25.13 12.30
C GLY A 20 -0.93 -25.62 11.39
N SER A 21 -0.85 -26.95 11.18
CA SER A 21 0.18 -27.57 10.33
C SER A 21 -0.19 -27.62 8.85
N ASP A 22 -1.47 -27.53 8.52
CA ASP A 22 -2.00 -27.94 7.21
C ASP A 22 -2.49 -26.75 6.36
N GLU A 23 -2.77 -25.62 6.96
CA GLU A 23 -3.23 -24.41 6.30
C GLU A 23 -2.43 -23.18 6.75
N PRO A 24 -2.32 -22.14 5.91
CA PRO A 24 -1.74 -20.86 6.34
C PRO A 24 -2.65 -20.15 7.35
N ASP A 25 -2.02 -19.33 8.22
CA ASP A 25 -2.75 -18.43 9.10
C ASP A 25 -3.56 -17.41 8.31
N LEU A 26 -4.76 -17.11 8.80
CA LEU A 26 -5.55 -15.98 8.31
C LEU A 26 -5.21 -14.74 9.12
N LEU A 27 -4.65 -13.74 8.46
CA LEU A 27 -4.25 -12.48 9.08
C LEU A 27 -5.23 -11.35 8.79
N TYR A 28 -5.43 -10.48 9.76
CA TYR A 28 -6.07 -9.19 9.56
C TYR A 28 -5.04 -8.19 9.00
N ILE A 29 -5.39 -7.52 7.92
CA ILE A 29 -4.57 -6.45 7.32
C ILE A 29 -5.10 -5.11 7.84
N ASP A 30 -4.28 -4.41 8.62
CA ASP A 30 -4.62 -3.15 9.29
C ASP A 30 -4.08 -1.90 8.59
N LEU A 31 -3.25 -2.05 7.57
CA LEU A 31 -2.81 -0.99 6.68
C LEU A 31 -2.56 -1.54 5.28
N HIS A 32 -3.03 -0.83 4.26
CA HIS A 32 -2.76 -1.12 2.85
C HIS A 32 -2.06 0.07 2.20
N LEU A 33 -0.83 -0.14 1.74
CA LEU A 33 -0.07 0.85 0.98
C LEU A 33 -0.24 0.58 -0.52
N VAL A 34 -0.55 1.64 -1.27
CA VAL A 34 -0.90 1.57 -2.70
C VAL A 34 -0.04 2.54 -3.51
N HIS A 35 0.37 2.13 -4.70
CA HIS A 35 1.06 2.99 -5.66
C HIS A 35 0.54 2.79 -7.09
N GLU A 36 0.98 3.62 -8.03
CA GLU A 36 0.39 3.75 -9.36
C GLU A 36 0.60 2.54 -10.30
N VAL A 37 1.65 1.74 -10.09
CA VAL A 37 2.02 0.71 -11.08
C VAL A 37 1.13 -0.52 -11.01
N THR A 38 0.88 -1.04 -9.80
CA THR A 38 0.17 -2.32 -9.60
C THR A 38 -1.30 -2.16 -9.26
N SER A 39 -1.73 -0.99 -8.82
CA SER A 39 -3.09 -0.76 -8.31
C SER A 39 -4.20 -0.66 -9.36
N PRO A 40 -3.98 -0.23 -10.62
CA PRO A 40 -5.08 -0.04 -11.57
C PRO A 40 -5.96 -1.26 -11.75
N GLN A 41 -5.35 -2.44 -11.90
CA GLN A 41 -6.10 -3.70 -12.08
C GLN A 41 -6.94 -4.08 -10.85
N ALA A 42 -6.45 -3.76 -9.64
CA ALA A 42 -7.20 -4.02 -8.42
C ALA A 42 -8.46 -3.14 -8.36
N PHE A 43 -8.37 -1.88 -8.71
CA PHE A 43 -9.52 -0.97 -8.76
C PHE A 43 -10.51 -1.36 -9.85
N ASP A 44 -10.04 -1.78 -11.02
CA ASP A 44 -10.90 -2.31 -12.08
C ASP A 44 -11.65 -3.57 -11.61
N GLY A 45 -10.98 -4.45 -10.89
CA GLY A 45 -11.62 -5.61 -10.27
C GLY A 45 -12.72 -5.22 -9.27
N LEU A 46 -12.51 -4.17 -8.48
CA LEU A 46 -13.53 -3.66 -7.56
C LEU A 46 -14.74 -3.11 -8.32
N ARG A 47 -14.52 -2.31 -9.38
CA ARG A 47 -15.60 -1.77 -10.22
C ARG A 47 -16.42 -2.86 -10.88
N LEU A 48 -15.77 -3.83 -11.52
CA LEU A 48 -16.42 -4.95 -12.20
C LEU A 48 -17.30 -5.78 -11.25
N ASN A 49 -16.93 -5.87 -9.99
CA ASN A 49 -17.70 -6.59 -8.97
C ASN A 49 -18.64 -5.70 -8.14
N GLY A 50 -18.74 -4.41 -8.45
CA GLY A 50 -19.56 -3.46 -7.69
C GLY A 50 -19.16 -3.36 -6.21
N ARG A 51 -17.88 -3.48 -5.89
CA ARG A 51 -17.37 -3.49 -4.52
C ARG A 51 -16.63 -2.19 -4.20
N PRO A 52 -16.91 -1.55 -3.07
CA PRO A 52 -16.10 -0.45 -2.57
C PRO A 52 -14.78 -0.96 -1.97
N VAL A 53 -13.83 -0.04 -1.75
CA VAL A 53 -12.71 -0.31 -0.85
C VAL A 53 -13.25 -0.45 0.57
N ARG A 54 -12.94 -1.56 1.22
CA ARG A 54 -13.53 -1.90 2.52
C ARG A 54 -13.11 -0.94 3.64
N ARG A 55 -11.85 -0.53 3.64
CA ARG A 55 -11.25 0.31 4.68
C ARG A 55 -10.39 1.41 4.03
N PRO A 56 -11.01 2.41 3.41
CA PRO A 56 -10.28 3.54 2.83
C PRO A 56 -9.50 4.34 3.89
N ASP A 57 -9.96 4.33 5.13
CA ASP A 57 -9.28 4.92 6.29
C ASP A 57 -7.98 4.21 6.68
N LEU A 58 -7.81 2.94 6.32
CA LEU A 58 -6.60 2.14 6.51
C LEU A 58 -5.86 1.87 5.18
N THR A 59 -6.15 2.67 4.17
CA THR A 59 -5.50 2.61 2.87
C THR A 59 -4.83 3.94 2.57
N LEU A 60 -3.55 3.92 2.27
CA LEU A 60 -2.77 5.10 1.91
C LEU A 60 -2.11 4.89 0.55
N ALA A 61 -2.25 5.84 -0.33
CA ALA A 61 -1.63 5.84 -1.64
C ALA A 61 -0.51 6.88 -1.74
N THR A 62 0.50 6.59 -2.53
CA THR A 62 1.57 7.53 -2.89
C THR A 62 1.95 7.36 -4.35
N GLU A 63 2.33 8.45 -4.99
CA GLU A 63 2.99 8.43 -6.29
C GLU A 63 4.47 8.17 -6.06
N ASP A 64 5.01 7.08 -6.59
CA ASP A 64 6.32 6.55 -6.22
C ASP A 64 7.19 6.16 -7.43
N HIS A 65 6.73 5.18 -8.22
CA HIS A 65 7.57 4.52 -9.24
C HIS A 65 7.75 5.33 -10.53
N ASN A 66 6.78 6.14 -10.90
CA ASN A 66 6.75 6.92 -12.14
C ASN A 66 7.03 8.42 -11.91
N VAL A 67 7.54 8.77 -10.75
CA VAL A 67 7.84 10.15 -10.38
C VAL A 67 9.31 10.44 -10.73
N PRO A 68 9.61 11.53 -11.47
CA PRO A 68 10.98 11.95 -11.71
C PRO A 68 11.63 12.42 -10.41
N THR A 69 12.94 12.21 -10.28
CA THR A 69 13.69 12.57 -9.08
C THR A 69 14.30 13.96 -9.14
N ASP A 70 14.29 14.59 -10.32
CA ASP A 70 15.00 15.85 -10.59
C ASP A 70 14.08 17.02 -10.95
N THR A 71 12.83 16.75 -11.33
CA THR A 71 11.92 17.76 -11.90
C THR A 71 10.48 17.59 -11.40
N LEU A 72 10.29 17.55 -10.08
CA LEU A 72 8.98 17.33 -9.46
C LEU A 72 7.93 18.39 -9.81
N GLU A 73 8.36 19.59 -10.20
CA GLU A 73 7.49 20.70 -10.59
C GLU A 73 7.02 20.63 -12.04
N GLN A 74 7.60 19.73 -12.84
CA GLN A 74 7.28 19.61 -14.26
C GLN A 74 6.37 18.40 -14.52
N PRO A 75 5.50 18.48 -15.53
CA PRO A 75 4.70 17.32 -15.95
C PRO A 75 5.58 16.15 -16.36
N VAL A 76 5.20 14.96 -15.95
CA VAL A 76 5.88 13.71 -16.35
C VAL A 76 5.85 13.58 -17.88
N LYS A 77 7.02 13.49 -18.49
CA LYS A 77 7.18 13.50 -19.96
C LYS A 77 6.68 12.20 -20.59
N ASP A 78 6.98 11.07 -19.97
CA ASP A 78 6.56 9.77 -20.47
C ASP A 78 5.03 9.62 -20.38
N PRO A 79 4.35 9.35 -21.52
CA PRO A 79 2.90 9.31 -21.54
C PRO A 79 2.31 8.12 -20.76
N ILE A 80 3.04 7.00 -20.65
CA ILE A 80 2.59 5.82 -19.92
C ILE A 80 2.65 6.11 -18.43
N SER A 81 3.78 6.60 -17.94
CA SER A 81 3.98 7.00 -16.54
C SER A 81 2.96 8.05 -16.12
N ARG A 82 2.73 9.06 -16.94
CA ARG A 82 1.72 10.09 -16.71
C ARG A 82 0.33 9.48 -16.56
N LYS A 83 -0.06 8.59 -17.47
CA LYS A 83 -1.37 7.94 -17.42
C LYS A 83 -1.55 7.09 -16.16
N GLN A 84 -0.51 6.41 -15.71
CA GLN A 84 -0.55 5.64 -14.46
C GLN A 84 -0.75 6.53 -13.22
N LEU A 85 -0.06 7.66 -13.15
CA LEU A 85 -0.24 8.65 -12.08
C LEU A 85 -1.66 9.25 -12.08
N GLU A 86 -2.14 9.66 -13.26
CA GLU A 86 -3.51 10.16 -13.42
C GLU A 86 -4.54 9.12 -12.97
N THR A 87 -4.38 7.85 -13.39
CA THR A 87 -5.26 6.76 -13.01
C THR A 87 -5.25 6.51 -11.51
N LEU A 88 -4.09 6.61 -10.84
CA LEU A 88 -4.04 6.50 -9.37
C LEU A 88 -4.84 7.62 -8.70
N ARG A 89 -4.69 8.87 -9.17
CA ARG A 89 -5.44 10.03 -8.65
C ARG A 89 -6.94 9.85 -8.81
N GLU A 90 -7.39 9.44 -10.00
CA GLU A 90 -8.79 9.14 -10.30
C GLU A 90 -9.34 8.04 -9.36
N ASN A 91 -8.60 6.94 -9.23
CA ASN A 91 -8.97 5.83 -8.35
C ASN A 91 -9.06 6.25 -6.88
N CYS A 92 -8.07 6.98 -6.38
CA CYS A 92 -8.07 7.44 -4.99
C CYS A 92 -9.24 8.38 -4.70
N ALA A 93 -9.56 9.28 -5.63
CA ALA A 93 -10.71 10.18 -5.51
C ALA A 93 -12.04 9.39 -5.52
N GLU A 94 -12.19 8.43 -6.42
CA GLU A 94 -13.41 7.61 -6.53
C GLU A 94 -13.66 6.75 -5.28
N PHE A 95 -12.60 6.11 -4.76
CA PHE A 95 -12.71 5.17 -3.64
C PHE A 95 -12.47 5.83 -2.27
N GLY A 96 -12.27 7.15 -2.21
CA GLY A 96 -12.08 7.88 -0.96
C GLY A 96 -10.76 7.56 -0.23
N ILE A 97 -9.69 7.25 -0.97
CA ILE A 97 -8.39 6.90 -0.43
C ILE A 97 -7.51 8.15 -0.32
N ARG A 98 -6.83 8.30 0.83
CA ARG A 98 -5.83 9.35 1.01
C ARG A 98 -4.65 9.10 0.07
N LEU A 99 -4.29 10.12 -0.71
CA LEU A 99 -3.17 10.09 -1.65
C LEU A 99 -2.14 11.16 -1.28
N HIS A 100 -0.87 10.80 -1.36
CA HIS A 100 0.26 11.72 -1.42
C HIS A 100 0.77 11.82 -2.87
N PRO A 101 0.27 12.79 -3.64
CA PRO A 101 0.69 12.98 -5.02
C PRO A 101 2.09 13.60 -5.11
N MET A 102 2.67 13.59 -6.31
CA MET A 102 3.94 14.25 -6.62
C MET A 102 3.92 15.72 -6.17
N GLY A 103 4.93 16.11 -5.37
CA GLY A 103 5.04 17.45 -4.78
C GLY A 103 4.34 17.64 -3.43
N ASP A 104 3.59 16.64 -2.94
CA ASP A 104 3.04 16.66 -1.57
C ASP A 104 4.16 16.42 -0.55
N PRO A 105 4.17 17.11 0.61
CA PRO A 105 5.19 16.89 1.66
C PRO A 105 5.24 15.46 2.21
N GLY A 106 4.17 14.70 2.12
CA GLY A 106 4.12 13.29 2.55
C GLY A 106 4.40 12.29 1.42
N GLN A 107 4.66 12.77 0.19
CA GLN A 107 4.97 11.91 -0.93
C GLN A 107 6.37 11.32 -0.78
N GLY A 108 6.52 10.07 -1.17
CA GLY A 108 7.80 9.38 -1.15
C GLY A 108 7.67 7.92 -1.52
N ILE A 109 8.76 7.20 -1.37
CA ILE A 109 8.82 5.76 -1.64
C ILE A 109 7.81 5.03 -0.76
N VAL A 110 6.96 4.22 -1.37
CA VAL A 110 5.85 3.54 -0.67
C VAL A 110 6.29 2.77 0.56
N HIS A 111 7.46 2.14 0.52
CA HIS A 111 8.02 1.38 1.65
C HIS A 111 8.64 2.27 2.75
N VAL A 112 8.84 3.54 2.50
CA VAL A 112 9.49 4.50 3.41
C VAL A 112 8.47 5.39 4.11
N ILE A 113 7.44 5.85 3.40
CA ILE A 113 6.45 6.78 3.94
C ILE A 113 5.68 6.22 5.14
N GLY A 114 5.44 4.89 5.18
CA GLY A 114 4.75 4.24 6.28
C GLY A 114 5.48 4.44 7.61
N PRO A 115 6.76 4.03 7.73
CA PRO A 115 7.57 4.28 8.92
C PRO A 115 7.81 5.75 9.22
N GLU A 116 8.10 6.57 8.22
CA GLU A 116 8.38 8.00 8.40
C GLU A 116 7.17 8.76 8.96
N GLN A 117 5.98 8.40 8.53
CA GLN A 117 4.74 9.01 9.02
C GLN A 117 4.19 8.33 10.28
N GLY A 118 4.90 7.34 10.83
CA GLY A 118 4.47 6.61 12.02
C GLY A 118 3.25 5.71 11.80
N LEU A 119 2.92 5.39 10.55
CA LEU A 119 1.78 4.53 10.20
C LEU A 119 2.12 3.05 10.34
N THR A 120 3.38 2.70 10.18
CA THR A 120 3.89 1.34 10.37
C THR A 120 5.04 1.36 11.36
N LEU A 121 5.04 0.41 12.28
CA LEU A 121 6.23 0.09 13.04
C LEU A 121 7.09 -0.80 12.15
N SER A 122 8.16 -0.31 11.58
CA SER A 122 9.27 -0.99 10.87
C SER A 122 9.11 -2.48 10.46
N LEU A 123 7.93 -2.96 10.32
CA LEU A 123 7.56 -4.34 10.03
C LEU A 123 7.16 -4.55 8.58
N ILE A 124 7.51 -3.64 7.78
CA ILE A 124 7.67 -3.77 6.34
C ILE A 124 8.26 -5.13 5.97
N HIS A 125 9.05 -5.68 6.82
CA HIS A 125 9.74 -6.95 6.63
C HIS A 125 8.84 -8.18 6.77
N ILE A 126 7.64 -8.02 7.32
CA ILE A 126 6.72 -9.14 7.52
C ILE A 126 5.76 -9.31 6.35
N SER A 127 5.48 -8.25 5.63
CA SER A 127 4.40 -8.26 4.63
C SER A 127 4.78 -7.67 3.29
N GLU A 128 6.01 -7.90 2.82
CA GLU A 128 6.30 -7.57 1.43
C GLU A 128 5.81 -8.72 0.51
N PRO A 129 4.65 -8.58 -0.16
CA PRO A 129 4.07 -9.68 -0.95
C PRO A 129 4.85 -9.97 -2.23
N THR A 130 5.90 -9.21 -2.50
CA THR A 130 6.70 -9.29 -3.73
C THR A 130 7.96 -10.14 -3.61
N ARG A 131 8.31 -10.65 -2.43
CA ARG A 131 9.42 -11.60 -2.27
C ARG A 131 8.88 -13.01 -2.12
N PRO A 132 9.08 -13.90 -3.11
CA PRO A 132 8.87 -15.33 -2.89
C PRO A 132 9.91 -15.80 -1.86
N TYR A 133 9.43 -16.48 -0.82
CA TYR A 133 10.28 -17.20 0.12
C TYR A 133 10.92 -18.41 -0.54
#